data_11e5a45c2670792fbefdd10a375702b2
#
_entry.id   11e5a45c2670792fbefdd10a375702b2
#
_cell.length_a   1.000
_cell.length_b   1.000
_cell.length_c   1.000
_cell.angle_alpha   90.00
_cell.angle_beta   90.00
_cell.angle_gamma   90.00
#
_symmetry.space_group_name_H-M   'P 1'
#
loop_
_entity.id
_entity.type
_entity.pdbx_description
1 polymer ?
#
loop_
_entity_poly.entity_id
_entity_poly.type
_entity_poly.pdbx_seq_one_letter_code
_entity_poly.pdbx_strand_id
1 'polypeptide(L)'
;MHHGSSLLLDLDGVIVESVQRTVEGSRIVQIATAPEWVGMCPQCGQKSSRSKGWVTTRPRDVQVGPDRPLLVWRKRKWLCTNTSCDRKVFTESTPGVPSRARVTPRAKALLVEAVLDGDRSVSAVAGDYGCAWHTVHGHLVVVADAALAGEPEPVMVLGIDETRRGKAKWETCPETGERRWVDRWDTGLVDLTGDQGLLAQVNGRTSAVVIDWFDARDETWKAQITHVAIDMSSVYAKAVREALPHAQLVVDRFHLVKKANEMVDTVRRRVTQAERGRRGRKSDVEWINRRRLLRAAERLTDEQRSTLFEKLTAADPHGDIAAAWIAKELLRDVLRCTDRGGLRHEIRDRLYRFYTFCAACRVPEIGKLATTVSAWQGPMILAITTGLSNARSEGYNRIVKHVGRIAFGFRTPENQRRRVRWACTRRSRRVAPSRHQYHC
;
A
#
# COMPACT_ATOMS: atom_id res chain seq x y z
N MET A 1 26.36 1.52 -43.30
CA MET A 1 26.24 0.14 -42.81
C MET A 1 26.30 0.17 -41.30
N HIS A 2 25.19 -0.14 -40.63
CA HIS A 2 25.23 -0.29 -39.17
C HIS A 2 25.97 -1.60 -38.87
N HIS A 3 27.10 -1.49 -38.13
CA HIS A 3 27.77 -2.68 -37.60
C HIS A 3 26.81 -3.50 -36.76
N GLY A 4 26.78 -4.81 -36.91
CA GLY A 4 25.88 -5.69 -36.10
C GLY A 4 25.97 -5.48 -34.58
N SER A 5 27.14 -5.03 -34.08
CA SER A 5 27.34 -4.66 -32.68
C SER A 5 26.55 -3.42 -32.25
N SER A 6 26.31 -2.45 -33.16
CA SER A 6 25.48 -1.27 -32.85
C SER A 6 24.02 -1.64 -32.75
N LEU A 7 23.54 -2.56 -33.60
CA LEU A 7 22.18 -3.12 -33.50
C LEU A 7 21.97 -3.94 -32.21
N LEU A 8 22.99 -4.71 -31.80
CA LEU A 8 22.91 -5.47 -30.55
C LEU A 8 22.95 -4.57 -29.33
N LEU A 9 23.66 -3.45 -29.37
CA LEU A 9 23.62 -2.47 -28.27
C LEU A 9 22.31 -1.71 -28.23
N ASP A 10 21.72 -1.42 -29.40
CA ASP A 10 20.44 -0.73 -29.56
C ASP A 10 20.35 0.55 -28.72
N LEU A 11 21.29 1.46 -28.90
CA LEU A 11 21.39 2.74 -28.18
C LEU A 11 21.31 3.88 -29.20
N ASP A 12 20.18 4.56 -29.23
CA ASP A 12 19.82 5.55 -30.24
C ASP A 12 20.85 6.69 -30.36
N GLY A 13 21.23 7.01 -31.57
CA GLY A 13 22.21 8.04 -31.92
C GLY A 13 23.67 7.68 -31.56
N VAL A 14 23.93 6.40 -31.31
CA VAL A 14 25.27 5.90 -30.94
C VAL A 14 25.70 4.76 -31.84
N ILE A 15 26.96 4.75 -32.23
CA ILE A 15 27.58 3.63 -32.96
C ILE A 15 28.65 2.95 -32.10
N VAL A 16 28.77 1.64 -32.21
CA VAL A 16 29.83 0.86 -31.57
C VAL A 16 31.05 0.84 -32.46
N GLU A 17 32.18 1.37 -31.96
CA GLU A 17 33.46 1.37 -32.64
C GLU A 17 34.22 0.07 -32.39
N SER A 18 34.25 -0.41 -31.15
CA SER A 18 34.92 -1.65 -30.80
C SER A 18 34.33 -2.26 -29.50
N VAL A 19 34.47 -3.57 -29.38
CA VAL A 19 34.14 -4.32 -28.16
C VAL A 19 35.34 -5.13 -27.74
N GLN A 20 35.78 -4.97 -26.51
CA GLN A 20 36.92 -5.67 -25.92
C GLN A 20 36.50 -6.36 -24.63
N ARG A 21 37.14 -7.48 -24.31
CA ARG A 21 36.98 -8.15 -23.02
C ARG A 21 38.24 -7.95 -22.21
N THR A 22 38.10 -7.51 -20.96
CA THR A 22 39.23 -7.41 -20.03
C THR A 22 39.68 -8.79 -19.58
N VAL A 23 40.85 -8.86 -18.97
CA VAL A 23 41.38 -10.10 -18.35
C VAL A 23 40.42 -10.62 -17.28
N GLU A 24 39.74 -9.71 -16.57
CA GLU A 24 38.73 -10.01 -15.54
C GLU A 24 37.37 -10.41 -16.10
N GLY A 25 37.23 -10.49 -17.43
CA GLY A 25 36.02 -10.89 -18.12
C GLY A 25 35.01 -9.77 -18.41
N SER A 26 35.21 -8.56 -17.92
CA SER A 26 34.32 -7.40 -18.18
C SER A 26 34.38 -6.97 -19.64
N ARG A 27 33.22 -6.58 -20.21
CA ARG A 27 33.17 -6.03 -21.57
C ARG A 27 33.31 -4.51 -21.57
N ILE A 28 34.26 -4.00 -22.35
CA ILE A 28 34.40 -2.57 -22.63
C ILE A 28 33.87 -2.34 -24.06
N VAL A 29 32.91 -1.45 -24.20
CA VAL A 29 32.32 -1.06 -25.49
C VAL A 29 32.70 0.39 -25.76
N GLN A 30 33.57 0.60 -26.75
CA GLN A 30 33.89 1.95 -27.24
C GLN A 30 32.74 2.39 -28.14
N ILE A 31 32.18 3.55 -27.83
CA ILE A 31 31.07 4.11 -28.58
C ILE A 31 31.41 5.51 -29.08
N ALA A 32 30.87 5.84 -30.25
CA ALA A 32 30.94 7.16 -30.86
C ALA A 32 29.54 7.72 -31.10
N THR A 33 29.47 9.02 -31.34
CA THR A 33 28.26 9.71 -31.74
C THR A 33 27.96 9.38 -33.20
N ALA A 34 26.74 8.96 -33.49
CA ALA A 34 26.31 8.72 -34.86
C ALA A 34 26.40 10.02 -35.71
N PRO A 35 26.74 9.95 -37.01
CA PRO A 35 27.08 11.11 -37.83
C PRO A 35 26.02 12.22 -37.83
N GLU A 36 24.77 11.87 -37.78
CA GLU A 36 23.64 12.80 -37.75
C GLU A 36 23.61 13.66 -36.50
N TRP A 37 24.14 13.18 -35.36
CA TRP A 37 24.17 13.84 -34.07
C TRP A 37 25.48 14.59 -33.78
N VAL A 38 26.52 14.38 -34.63
CA VAL A 38 27.82 15.06 -34.42
C VAL A 38 27.66 16.58 -34.57
N GLY A 39 28.10 17.32 -33.55
CA GLY A 39 28.05 18.78 -33.53
C GLY A 39 26.67 19.40 -33.33
N MET A 40 25.63 18.60 -33.13
CA MET A 40 24.27 19.07 -32.89
C MET A 40 24.13 19.71 -31.51
N CYS A 41 23.73 20.99 -31.43
CA CYS A 41 23.50 21.68 -30.17
C CYS A 41 22.23 21.14 -29.50
N PRO A 42 22.29 20.61 -28.27
CA PRO A 42 21.14 20.00 -27.62
C PRO A 42 20.07 21.01 -27.15
N GLN A 43 20.32 22.30 -27.30
CA GLN A 43 19.35 23.35 -26.93
C GLN A 43 18.65 23.95 -28.15
N CYS A 44 19.39 24.31 -29.18
CA CYS A 44 18.80 24.97 -30.36
C CYS A 44 18.78 24.10 -31.62
N GLY A 45 19.32 22.87 -31.59
CA GLY A 45 19.36 21.97 -32.72
C GLY A 45 20.33 22.36 -33.86
N GLN A 46 21.00 23.54 -33.79
CA GLN A 46 21.91 23.95 -34.85
C GLN A 46 23.20 23.15 -34.83
N LYS A 47 23.65 22.72 -36.00
CA LYS A 47 24.90 21.97 -36.19
C LYS A 47 26.08 22.93 -36.17
N SER A 48 27.10 22.65 -35.35
CA SER A 48 28.33 23.40 -35.25
C SER A 48 29.50 22.65 -35.91
N SER A 49 30.37 23.37 -36.60
CA SER A 49 31.67 22.91 -37.09
C SER A 49 32.85 23.29 -36.19
N ARG A 50 32.64 24.12 -35.15
CA ARG A 50 33.70 24.67 -34.31
C ARG A 50 33.95 23.79 -33.08
N SER A 51 34.85 22.83 -33.20
CA SER A 51 35.27 21.94 -32.12
C SER A 51 36.13 22.68 -31.06
N LYS A 52 35.90 22.35 -29.77
CA LYS A 52 36.64 22.86 -28.61
C LYS A 52 37.35 21.76 -27.82
N GLY A 53 37.66 20.64 -28.43
CA GLY A 53 38.35 19.50 -27.83
C GLY A 53 37.46 18.30 -27.54
N TRP A 54 37.93 17.41 -26.71
CA TRP A 54 37.36 16.11 -26.45
C TRP A 54 37.06 15.90 -24.95
N VAL A 55 36.13 15.01 -24.66
CA VAL A 55 35.82 14.51 -23.32
C VAL A 55 35.44 13.04 -23.40
N THR A 56 35.94 12.25 -22.46
CA THR A 56 35.52 10.85 -22.30
C THR A 56 34.54 10.74 -21.16
N THR A 57 33.39 10.08 -21.43
CA THR A 57 32.37 9.78 -20.41
C THR A 57 32.09 8.28 -20.38
N ARG A 58 31.59 7.79 -19.26
CA ARG A 58 31.27 6.36 -19.06
C ARG A 58 29.83 6.25 -18.54
N PRO A 59 28.84 6.41 -19.42
CA PRO A 59 27.44 6.25 -19.02
C PRO A 59 27.18 4.78 -18.65
N ARG A 60 26.40 4.56 -17.59
CA ARG A 60 25.88 3.24 -17.25
C ARG A 60 24.65 2.94 -18.09
N ASP A 61 24.55 1.69 -18.52
CA ASP A 61 23.44 1.20 -19.34
C ASP A 61 22.87 -0.10 -18.79
N VAL A 62 21.90 -0.64 -19.50
CA VAL A 62 21.30 -1.93 -19.20
C VAL A 62 22.30 -3.08 -19.32
N GLN A 63 21.97 -4.20 -18.71
CA GLN A 63 22.70 -5.44 -18.87
C GLN A 63 22.50 -5.99 -20.29
N VAL A 64 23.56 -6.49 -20.90
CA VAL A 64 23.53 -7.16 -22.21
C VAL A 64 24.07 -8.58 -22.05
N GLY A 65 23.20 -9.56 -22.05
CA GLY A 65 23.52 -10.94 -21.65
C GLY A 65 23.86 -11.01 -20.14
N PRO A 66 24.82 -11.82 -19.73
CA PRO A 66 25.17 -12.02 -18.31
C PRO A 66 25.91 -10.82 -17.70
N ASP A 67 26.53 -9.96 -18.54
CA ASP A 67 27.43 -8.91 -18.10
C ASP A 67 26.84 -7.52 -18.30
N ARG A 68 27.32 -6.58 -17.52
CA ARG A 68 27.07 -5.16 -17.73
C ARG A 68 28.24 -4.53 -18.47
N PRO A 69 28.06 -4.12 -19.75
CA PRO A 69 29.14 -3.54 -20.52
C PRO A 69 29.52 -2.16 -19.94
N LEU A 70 30.83 -1.90 -19.87
CA LEU A 70 31.35 -0.58 -19.58
C LEU A 70 31.35 0.23 -20.88
N LEU A 71 30.41 1.14 -21.04
CA LEU A 71 30.38 2.05 -22.18
C LEU A 71 31.44 3.12 -21.98
N VAL A 72 32.28 3.32 -22.98
CA VAL A 72 33.30 4.39 -23.04
C VAL A 72 32.99 5.26 -24.25
N TRP A 73 32.54 6.45 -23.99
CA TRP A 73 32.15 7.41 -25.00
C TRP A 73 33.15 8.56 -25.07
N ARG A 74 33.95 8.62 -26.12
CA ARG A 74 34.82 9.72 -26.48
C ARG A 74 34.07 10.67 -27.38
N LYS A 75 33.63 11.81 -26.88
CA LYS A 75 32.81 12.80 -27.54
C LYS A 75 33.47 14.16 -27.64
N ARG A 76 33.09 14.93 -28.65
CA ARG A 76 33.63 16.29 -28.83
C ARG A 76 32.89 17.33 -28.00
N LYS A 77 33.60 18.37 -27.63
CA LYS A 77 33.05 19.64 -27.18
C LYS A 77 32.95 20.58 -28.36
N TRP A 78 31.87 21.35 -28.42
CA TRP A 78 31.57 22.25 -29.51
C TRP A 78 31.24 23.63 -29.00
N LEU A 79 31.48 24.68 -29.83
CA LEU A 79 30.98 26.05 -29.62
C LEU A 79 29.64 26.14 -30.37
N CYS A 80 28.61 26.61 -29.72
CA CYS A 80 27.36 26.92 -30.45
C CYS A 80 27.57 28.16 -31.31
N THR A 81 27.24 28.05 -32.59
CA THR A 81 27.37 29.14 -33.55
C THR A 81 26.12 30.01 -33.66
N ASN A 82 25.02 29.59 -33.04
CA ASN A 82 23.79 30.36 -32.95
C ASN A 82 23.96 31.45 -31.88
N THR A 83 24.00 32.72 -32.30
CA THR A 83 24.16 33.88 -31.43
C THR A 83 23.00 34.08 -30.46
N SER A 84 21.80 33.64 -30.85
CA SER A 84 20.59 33.71 -30.03
C SER A 84 20.45 32.56 -29.03
N CYS A 85 21.36 31.58 -29.03
CA CYS A 85 21.33 30.46 -28.12
C CYS A 85 22.11 30.79 -26.82
N ASP A 86 21.50 30.57 -25.67
CA ASP A 86 22.15 30.78 -24.37
C ASP A 86 23.31 29.83 -24.14
N ARG A 87 23.31 28.68 -24.80
CA ARG A 87 24.35 27.66 -24.67
C ARG A 87 25.53 27.97 -25.58
N LYS A 88 26.58 28.51 -25.00
CA LYS A 88 27.78 28.86 -25.74
C LYS A 88 28.70 27.66 -26.01
N VAL A 89 28.73 26.68 -25.10
CA VAL A 89 29.56 25.46 -25.21
C VAL A 89 28.71 24.24 -24.88
N PHE A 90 28.83 23.19 -25.66
CA PHE A 90 28.13 21.92 -25.41
C PHE A 90 29.05 20.72 -25.72
N THR A 91 28.67 19.55 -25.20
CA THR A 91 29.23 18.25 -25.57
C THR A 91 28.19 17.52 -26.37
N GLU A 92 28.62 16.63 -27.25
CA GLU A 92 27.72 15.76 -28.01
C GLU A 92 26.70 15.08 -27.11
N SER A 93 25.50 15.00 -27.61
CA SER A 93 24.31 14.47 -26.94
C SER A 93 23.49 13.71 -27.95
N THR A 94 22.98 12.55 -27.57
CA THR A 94 22.11 11.73 -28.42
C THR A 94 20.85 11.38 -27.63
N PRO A 95 19.76 10.94 -28.29
CA PRO A 95 18.57 10.45 -27.59
C PRO A 95 18.91 9.32 -26.60
N GLY A 96 19.73 8.35 -27.01
CA GLY A 96 20.16 7.24 -26.19
C GLY A 96 21.05 7.63 -25.00
N VAL A 97 21.87 8.72 -25.15
CA VAL A 97 22.75 9.23 -24.09
C VAL A 97 22.72 10.76 -24.06
N PRO A 98 21.76 11.37 -23.38
CA PRO A 98 21.68 12.82 -23.25
C PRO A 98 22.93 13.46 -22.62
N SER A 99 23.13 14.75 -22.89
CA SER A 99 24.26 15.50 -22.34
C SER A 99 24.30 15.37 -20.81
N ARG A 100 25.50 15.11 -20.25
CA ARG A 100 25.77 14.89 -18.82
C ARG A 100 25.07 13.66 -18.19
N ALA A 101 24.39 12.82 -18.99
CA ALA A 101 23.80 11.60 -18.45
C ALA A 101 24.89 10.65 -17.94
N ARG A 102 24.75 10.24 -16.66
CA ARG A 102 25.59 9.19 -16.04
C ARG A 102 24.96 7.82 -16.16
N VAL A 103 23.67 7.77 -16.45
CA VAL A 103 22.85 6.58 -16.67
C VAL A 103 21.98 6.86 -17.88
N THR A 104 21.87 5.90 -18.79
CA THR A 104 21.03 6.05 -19.99
C THR A 104 19.56 6.14 -19.65
N PRO A 105 18.70 6.77 -20.47
CA PRO A 105 17.26 6.83 -20.22
C PRO A 105 16.62 5.46 -20.02
N ARG A 106 16.95 4.49 -20.86
CA ARG A 106 16.43 3.13 -20.77
C ARG A 106 16.86 2.41 -19.49
N ALA A 107 18.12 2.59 -19.07
CA ALA A 107 18.57 2.04 -17.78
C ALA A 107 17.85 2.69 -16.61
N LYS A 108 17.57 4.01 -16.65
CA LYS A 108 16.75 4.69 -15.64
C LYS A 108 15.35 4.11 -15.56
N ALA A 109 14.71 3.84 -16.69
CA ALA A 109 13.38 3.22 -16.73
C ALA A 109 13.38 1.85 -16.05
N LEU A 110 14.35 0.98 -16.40
CA LEU A 110 14.47 -0.36 -15.80
C LEU A 110 14.84 -0.31 -14.31
N LEU A 111 15.65 0.64 -13.86
CA LEU A 111 15.92 0.85 -12.43
C LEU A 111 14.64 1.14 -11.65
N VAL A 112 13.80 2.02 -12.19
CA VAL A 112 12.52 2.40 -11.57
C VAL A 112 11.55 1.23 -11.58
N GLU A 113 11.40 0.56 -12.72
CA GLU A 113 10.55 -0.62 -12.87
C GLU A 113 10.95 -1.74 -11.91
N ALA A 114 12.24 -2.05 -11.80
CA ALA A 114 12.73 -3.07 -10.87
C ALA A 114 12.38 -2.78 -9.42
N VAL A 115 12.37 -1.50 -9.00
CA VAL A 115 11.99 -1.11 -7.64
C VAL A 115 10.49 -1.03 -7.46
N LEU A 116 9.76 -0.39 -8.39
CA LEU A 116 8.35 -0.05 -8.24
C LEU A 116 7.41 -1.20 -8.63
N ASP A 117 7.75 -1.93 -9.68
CA ASP A 117 6.91 -3.01 -10.22
C ASP A 117 7.52 -4.41 -9.98
N GLY A 118 8.84 -4.50 -9.90
CA GLY A 118 9.56 -5.72 -9.56
C GLY A 118 9.72 -5.97 -8.05
N ASP A 119 9.15 -5.12 -7.21
CA ASP A 119 9.14 -5.25 -5.74
C ASP A 119 10.54 -5.44 -5.13
N ARG A 120 11.57 -4.76 -5.68
CA ARG A 120 12.94 -4.84 -5.20
C ARG A 120 13.32 -3.66 -4.30
N SER A 121 14.29 -3.85 -3.41
CA SER A 121 14.83 -2.74 -2.62
C SER A 121 15.70 -1.82 -3.49
N VAL A 122 15.70 -0.52 -3.17
CA VAL A 122 16.56 0.47 -3.86
C VAL A 122 18.04 0.07 -3.75
N SER A 123 18.46 -0.46 -2.59
CA SER A 123 19.85 -0.89 -2.37
C SER A 123 20.24 -2.06 -3.25
N ALA A 124 19.36 -3.06 -3.41
CA ALA A 124 19.63 -4.22 -4.28
C ALA A 124 19.77 -3.78 -5.74
N VAL A 125 18.82 -2.94 -6.21
CA VAL A 125 18.85 -2.43 -7.59
C VAL A 125 20.09 -1.53 -7.80
N ALA A 126 20.43 -0.68 -6.84
CA ALA A 126 21.63 0.15 -6.91
C ALA A 126 22.90 -0.71 -7.05
N GLY A 127 23.01 -1.79 -6.28
CA GLY A 127 24.09 -2.77 -6.38
C GLY A 127 24.17 -3.43 -7.76
N ASP A 128 23.04 -3.93 -8.25
CA ASP A 128 22.98 -4.60 -9.55
C ASP A 128 23.41 -3.70 -10.71
N TYR A 129 23.09 -2.43 -10.67
CA TYR A 129 23.44 -1.47 -11.70
C TYR A 129 24.73 -0.69 -11.42
N GLY A 130 25.42 -0.99 -10.30
CA GLY A 130 26.63 -0.25 -9.88
C GLY A 130 26.38 1.23 -9.70
N CYS A 131 25.17 1.62 -9.31
CA CYS A 131 24.76 3.00 -9.08
C CYS A 131 24.76 3.33 -7.58
N ALA A 132 24.87 4.62 -7.25
CA ALA A 132 24.62 5.03 -5.88
C ALA A 132 23.12 4.94 -5.55
N TRP A 133 22.81 4.63 -4.29
CA TRP A 133 21.42 4.50 -3.80
C TRP A 133 20.56 5.72 -4.17
N HIS A 134 21.08 6.93 -3.93
CA HIS A 134 20.33 8.16 -4.23
C HIS A 134 20.13 8.41 -5.72
N THR A 135 20.94 7.82 -6.61
CA THR A 135 20.70 7.88 -8.05
C THR A 135 19.41 7.12 -8.42
N VAL A 136 19.28 5.88 -7.95
CA VAL A 136 18.08 5.07 -8.16
C VAL A 136 16.86 5.73 -7.51
N HIS A 137 17.00 6.14 -6.25
CA HIS A 137 15.92 6.77 -5.49
C HIS A 137 15.45 8.09 -6.13
N GLY A 138 16.37 8.96 -6.60
CA GLY A 138 16.01 10.22 -7.24
C GLY A 138 15.17 10.01 -8.51
N HIS A 139 15.53 9.03 -9.35
CA HIS A 139 14.75 8.71 -10.54
C HIS A 139 13.37 8.11 -10.19
N LEU A 140 13.32 7.24 -9.18
CA LEU A 140 12.08 6.68 -8.66
C LEU A 140 11.12 7.79 -8.17
N VAL A 141 11.62 8.77 -7.42
CA VAL A 141 10.82 9.89 -6.92
C VAL A 141 10.20 10.66 -8.07
N VAL A 142 11.00 11.05 -9.05
CA VAL A 142 10.52 11.83 -10.22
C VAL A 142 9.40 11.08 -10.96
N VAL A 143 9.59 9.79 -11.25
CA VAL A 143 8.61 8.99 -11.99
C VAL A 143 7.35 8.76 -11.15
N ALA A 144 7.52 8.41 -9.87
CA ALA A 144 6.39 8.12 -9.01
C ALA A 144 5.56 9.37 -8.71
N ASP A 145 6.20 10.51 -8.43
CA ASP A 145 5.49 11.75 -8.15
C ASP A 145 4.73 12.26 -9.38
N ALA A 146 5.32 12.18 -10.57
CA ALA A 146 4.64 12.54 -11.82
C ALA A 146 3.40 11.65 -12.09
N ALA A 147 3.52 10.35 -11.86
CA ALA A 147 2.42 9.41 -12.09
C ALA A 147 1.32 9.45 -11.00
N LEU A 148 1.64 9.94 -9.81
CA LEU A 148 0.75 10.00 -8.65
C LEU A 148 0.25 11.43 -8.34
N ALA A 149 0.62 12.41 -9.15
CA ALA A 149 0.29 13.83 -8.93
C ALA A 149 -1.19 14.17 -9.15
N GLY A 150 -1.92 13.34 -9.89
CA GLY A 150 -3.35 13.57 -10.17
C GLY A 150 -4.20 13.50 -8.92
N GLU A 151 -5.20 14.39 -8.85
CA GLU A 151 -6.29 14.25 -7.88
C GLU A 151 -7.04 12.94 -8.14
N PRO A 152 -7.53 12.27 -7.09
CA PRO A 152 -8.31 11.07 -7.27
C PRO A 152 -9.63 11.38 -7.98
N GLU A 153 -9.99 10.52 -8.92
CA GLU A 153 -11.32 10.57 -9.53
C GLU A 153 -12.40 10.33 -8.45
N PRO A 154 -13.63 10.81 -8.66
CA PRO A 154 -14.73 10.60 -7.73
C PRO A 154 -14.98 9.11 -7.43
N VAL A 155 -15.37 8.82 -6.19
CA VAL A 155 -15.68 7.47 -5.72
C VAL A 155 -17.06 7.41 -5.11
N MET A 156 -17.77 6.31 -5.30
CA MET A 156 -19.10 6.11 -4.71
C MET A 156 -19.03 5.51 -3.31
N VAL A 157 -18.07 4.62 -3.08
CA VAL A 157 -17.91 3.94 -1.78
C VAL A 157 -16.46 4.06 -1.34
N LEU A 158 -16.26 4.77 -0.24
CA LEU A 158 -14.95 5.01 0.33
C LEU A 158 -14.69 4.09 1.52
N GLY A 159 -13.48 3.52 1.61
CA GLY A 159 -12.99 2.82 2.79
C GLY A 159 -12.01 3.68 3.58
N ILE A 160 -12.13 3.69 4.90
CA ILE A 160 -11.16 4.34 5.79
C ILE A 160 -10.64 3.30 6.78
N ASP A 161 -9.31 3.18 6.88
CA ASP A 161 -8.67 2.25 7.81
C ASP A 161 -7.29 2.77 8.21
N GLU A 162 -6.77 2.33 9.36
CA GLU A 162 -5.47 2.74 9.82
C GLU A 162 -4.39 1.67 9.66
N THR A 163 -3.19 2.11 9.37
CA THR A 163 -2.01 1.25 9.29
C THR A 163 -0.86 1.79 10.12
N ARG A 164 -0.33 0.94 11.00
CA ARG A 164 0.82 1.32 11.81
C ARG A 164 2.10 1.26 10.97
N ARG A 165 2.83 2.39 10.87
CA ARG A 165 4.10 2.50 10.12
C ARG A 165 5.30 1.89 10.84
N GLY A 166 5.17 1.57 12.10
CA GLY A 166 6.25 1.02 12.92
C GLY A 166 5.99 1.24 14.39
N LYS A 167 6.96 0.90 15.24
CA LYS A 167 6.86 1.16 16.68
C LYS A 167 6.84 2.66 16.95
N ALA A 168 6.07 3.06 17.96
CA ALA A 168 6.11 4.42 18.47
C ALA A 168 7.54 4.77 18.95
N LYS A 169 7.95 6.01 18.77
CA LYS A 169 9.27 6.48 19.16
C LYS A 169 9.27 7.96 19.55
N TRP A 170 10.28 8.37 20.27
CA TRP A 170 10.56 9.78 20.48
C TRP A 170 11.09 10.42 19.19
N GLU A 171 10.49 11.51 18.77
CA GLU A 171 10.94 12.32 17.65
C GLU A 171 11.21 13.75 18.15
N THR A 172 12.27 14.37 17.61
CA THR A 172 12.58 15.77 17.90
C THR A 172 11.87 16.63 16.85
N CYS A 173 11.10 17.61 17.30
CA CYS A 173 10.47 18.59 16.43
C CYS A 173 11.56 19.41 15.73
N PRO A 174 11.59 19.47 14.39
CA PRO A 174 12.62 20.24 13.68
C PRO A 174 12.57 21.74 13.95
N GLU A 175 11.38 22.26 14.27
CA GLU A 175 11.12 23.69 14.45
C GLU A 175 11.41 24.15 15.89
N THR A 176 11.00 23.35 16.89
CA THR A 176 11.09 23.73 18.31
C THR A 176 12.22 23.03 19.07
N GLY A 177 12.81 21.98 18.51
CA GLY A 177 13.81 21.14 19.18
C GLY A 177 13.23 20.24 20.28
N GLU A 178 11.93 20.33 20.57
CA GLU A 178 11.29 19.53 21.62
C GLU A 178 11.13 18.06 21.26
N ARG A 179 11.34 17.20 22.22
CA ARG A 179 11.10 15.75 22.04
C ARG A 179 9.66 15.42 22.35
N ARG A 180 8.97 14.81 21.38
CA ARG A 180 7.59 14.30 21.54
C ARG A 180 7.52 12.81 21.25
N TRP A 181 6.63 12.12 21.97
CA TRP A 181 6.32 10.72 21.69
C TRP A 181 5.36 10.64 20.51
N VAL A 182 5.78 9.98 19.44
CA VAL A 182 4.99 9.86 18.22
C VAL A 182 4.56 8.41 18.02
N ASP A 183 3.25 8.17 18.08
CA ASP A 183 2.66 6.90 17.69
C ASP A 183 2.40 6.92 16.18
N ARG A 184 3.15 6.12 15.45
CA ARG A 184 3.34 6.22 14.00
C ARG A 184 2.25 5.47 13.24
N TRP A 185 1.14 6.16 13.02
CA TRP A 185 0.01 5.66 12.22
C TRP A 185 -0.17 6.50 10.96
N ASP A 186 -0.69 5.86 9.92
CA ASP A 186 -1.26 6.51 8.74
C ASP A 186 -2.71 6.02 8.60
N THR A 187 -3.60 6.93 8.24
CA THR A 187 -4.95 6.60 7.80
C THR A 187 -4.97 6.47 6.29
N GLY A 188 -5.41 5.33 5.80
CA GLY A 188 -5.60 5.03 4.39
C GLY A 188 -7.03 5.33 3.95
N LEU A 189 -7.17 5.96 2.77
CA LEU A 189 -8.45 6.20 2.11
C LEU A 189 -8.46 5.40 0.80
N VAL A 190 -9.46 4.55 0.63
CA VAL A 190 -9.49 3.51 -0.40
C VAL A 190 -10.78 3.58 -1.20
N ASP A 191 -10.68 3.50 -2.51
CA ASP A 191 -11.82 3.24 -3.38
C ASP A 191 -12.25 1.76 -3.25
N LEU A 192 -13.45 1.52 -2.72
CA LEU A 192 -13.94 0.17 -2.46
C LEU A 192 -14.66 -0.48 -3.65
N THR A 193 -15.17 0.30 -4.59
CA THR A 193 -15.99 -0.20 -5.71
C THR A 193 -15.35 0.00 -7.07
N GLY A 194 -14.57 1.05 -7.24
CA GLY A 194 -13.82 1.33 -8.47
C GLY A 194 -12.44 0.67 -8.51
N ASP A 195 -11.61 1.12 -9.43
CA ASP A 195 -10.27 0.55 -9.69
C ASP A 195 -9.11 1.46 -9.23
N GLN A 196 -9.43 2.61 -8.59
CA GLN A 196 -8.38 3.58 -8.20
C GLN A 196 -7.48 3.07 -7.05
N GLY A 197 -7.98 2.12 -6.25
CA GLY A 197 -7.21 1.54 -5.16
C GLY A 197 -7.03 2.45 -3.97
N LEU A 198 -5.80 2.61 -3.48
CA LEU A 198 -5.48 3.50 -2.37
C LEU A 198 -5.37 4.95 -2.87
N LEU A 199 -6.36 5.77 -2.55
CA LEU A 199 -6.43 7.16 -2.96
C LEU A 199 -5.39 8.01 -2.24
N ALA A 200 -5.27 7.83 -0.93
CA ALA A 200 -4.33 8.57 -0.09
C ALA A 200 -3.93 7.80 1.17
N GLN A 201 -2.81 8.23 1.76
CA GLN A 201 -2.42 7.94 3.13
C GLN A 201 -2.11 9.26 3.82
N VAL A 202 -2.88 9.59 4.86
CA VAL A 202 -2.65 10.78 5.69
C VAL A 202 -1.96 10.40 6.98
N ASN A 203 -1.14 11.31 7.53
CA ASN A 203 -0.38 11.07 8.73
C ASN A 203 -1.26 11.19 9.97
N GLY A 204 -1.28 10.16 10.80
CA GLY A 204 -2.07 10.10 12.02
C GLY A 204 -3.36 9.30 11.86
N ARG A 205 -4.16 9.29 12.94
CA ARG A 205 -5.45 8.58 13.03
C ARG A 205 -6.50 9.38 13.81
N THR A 206 -6.45 10.70 13.72
CA THR A 206 -7.42 11.60 14.34
C THR A 206 -8.54 11.97 13.36
N SER A 207 -9.68 12.44 13.88
CA SER A 207 -10.76 12.95 13.01
C SER A 207 -10.28 14.15 12.19
N ALA A 208 -9.47 15.04 12.78
CA ALA A 208 -8.96 16.23 12.10
C ALA A 208 -8.20 15.89 10.81
N VAL A 209 -7.25 14.96 10.84
CA VAL A 209 -6.47 14.63 9.63
C VAL A 209 -7.30 14.04 8.50
N VAL A 210 -8.44 13.43 8.82
CA VAL A 210 -9.38 12.91 7.83
C VAL A 210 -10.27 14.03 7.30
N ILE A 211 -10.73 14.92 8.17
CA ILE A 211 -11.50 16.12 7.79
C ILE A 211 -10.65 17.01 6.88
N ASP A 212 -9.42 17.35 7.28
CA ASP A 212 -8.48 18.14 6.47
C ASP A 212 -8.28 17.55 5.06
N TRP A 213 -8.25 16.21 4.96
CA TRP A 213 -8.14 15.57 3.66
C TRP A 213 -9.40 15.76 2.81
N PHE A 214 -10.61 15.70 3.41
CA PHE A 214 -11.86 15.98 2.69
C PHE A 214 -12.00 17.46 2.33
N ASP A 215 -11.57 18.37 3.20
CA ASP A 215 -11.64 19.83 2.97
C ASP A 215 -10.75 20.27 1.80
N ALA A 216 -9.72 19.51 1.49
CA ALA A 216 -8.90 19.71 0.30
C ALA A 216 -9.57 19.21 -1.00
N ARG A 217 -10.81 18.71 -0.97
CA ARG A 217 -11.58 18.24 -2.13
C ARG A 217 -12.73 19.17 -2.40
N ASP A 218 -13.10 19.33 -3.68
CA ASP A 218 -14.27 20.12 -4.01
C ASP A 218 -15.59 19.42 -3.59
N GLU A 219 -16.64 20.23 -3.46
CA GLU A 219 -17.94 19.73 -3.02
C GLU A 219 -18.57 18.75 -4.00
N THR A 220 -18.27 18.87 -5.31
CA THR A 220 -18.82 18.00 -6.35
C THR A 220 -18.18 16.60 -6.24
N TRP A 221 -16.91 16.55 -5.89
CA TRP A 221 -16.20 15.29 -5.60
C TRP A 221 -16.77 14.62 -4.36
N LYS A 222 -16.93 15.38 -3.27
CA LYS A 222 -17.49 14.86 -2.00
C LYS A 222 -18.92 14.37 -2.15
N ALA A 223 -19.76 15.08 -2.92
CA ALA A 223 -21.16 14.76 -3.13
C ALA A 223 -21.40 13.38 -3.79
N GLN A 224 -20.42 12.82 -4.48
CA GLN A 224 -20.53 11.51 -5.13
C GLN A 224 -20.33 10.35 -4.17
N ILE A 225 -19.77 10.59 -2.96
CA ILE A 225 -19.60 9.54 -1.96
C ILE A 225 -20.93 9.25 -1.29
N THR A 226 -21.51 8.10 -1.60
CA THR A 226 -22.78 7.64 -1.02
C THR A 226 -22.59 6.85 0.27
N HIS A 227 -21.50 6.09 0.36
CA HIS A 227 -21.21 5.24 1.51
C HIS A 227 -19.75 5.35 1.94
N VAL A 228 -19.52 5.28 3.24
CA VAL A 228 -18.16 5.19 3.81
C VAL A 228 -18.08 3.99 4.73
N ALA A 229 -17.21 3.02 4.39
CA ALA A 229 -16.96 1.84 5.20
C ALA A 229 -15.78 2.11 6.15
N ILE A 230 -16.01 1.87 7.43
CA ILE A 230 -15.01 2.05 8.49
C ILE A 230 -15.02 0.86 9.45
N ASP A 231 -13.98 0.74 10.24
CA ASP A 231 -14.01 -0.05 11.47
C ASP A 231 -14.95 0.60 12.50
N MET A 232 -15.22 -0.07 13.61
CA MET A 232 -15.99 0.51 14.71
C MET A 232 -15.19 1.61 15.46
N SER A 233 -14.76 2.63 14.70
CA SER A 233 -13.98 3.76 15.16
C SER A 233 -14.88 5.00 15.31
N SER A 234 -15.10 5.45 16.54
CA SER A 234 -15.82 6.70 16.80
C SER A 234 -15.13 7.92 16.20
N VAL A 235 -13.80 7.87 16.08
CA VAL A 235 -12.97 8.92 15.49
C VAL A 235 -13.30 9.11 14.00
N TYR A 236 -13.32 8.01 13.24
CA TYR A 236 -13.66 8.06 11.83
C TYR A 236 -15.14 8.32 11.60
N ALA A 237 -16.02 7.78 12.45
CA ALA A 237 -17.44 8.08 12.38
C ALA A 237 -17.73 9.58 12.59
N LYS A 238 -16.99 10.24 13.52
CA LYS A 238 -17.06 11.70 13.69
C LYS A 238 -16.61 12.42 12.42
N ALA A 239 -15.43 12.08 11.89
CA ALA A 239 -14.90 12.72 10.70
C ALA A 239 -15.85 12.63 9.49
N VAL A 240 -16.43 11.44 9.26
CA VAL A 240 -17.37 11.24 8.15
C VAL A 240 -18.66 12.03 8.33
N ARG A 241 -19.25 12.07 9.54
CA ARG A 241 -20.47 12.84 9.81
C ARG A 241 -20.25 14.36 9.63
N GLU A 242 -19.05 14.84 9.92
CA GLU A 242 -18.69 16.25 9.82
C GLU A 242 -18.37 16.64 8.37
N ALA A 243 -17.53 15.87 7.69
CA ALA A 243 -17.08 16.21 6.33
C ALA A 243 -18.04 15.74 5.23
N LEU A 244 -18.83 14.68 5.46
CA LEU A 244 -19.72 14.04 4.50
C LEU A 244 -21.09 13.73 5.14
N PRO A 245 -21.86 14.73 5.57
CA PRO A 245 -23.12 14.52 6.32
C PRO A 245 -24.20 13.75 5.54
N HIS A 246 -24.12 13.75 4.22
CA HIS A 246 -25.01 13.01 3.32
C HIS A 246 -24.64 11.54 3.15
N ALA A 247 -23.37 11.18 3.40
CA ALA A 247 -22.88 9.80 3.18
C ALA A 247 -23.31 8.85 4.31
N GLN A 248 -23.64 7.64 3.94
CA GLN A 248 -24.07 6.63 4.89
C GLN A 248 -22.86 5.83 5.43
N LEU A 249 -22.78 5.69 6.75
CA LEU A 249 -21.74 4.90 7.39
C LEU A 249 -22.05 3.40 7.31
N VAL A 250 -21.05 2.63 6.93
CA VAL A 250 -21.05 1.17 6.93
C VAL A 250 -19.96 0.68 7.87
N VAL A 251 -20.27 -0.29 8.72
CA VAL A 251 -19.28 -0.89 9.62
C VAL A 251 -18.84 -2.26 9.10
N ASP A 252 -17.55 -2.55 9.13
CA ASP A 252 -17.06 -3.85 8.70
C ASP A 252 -17.50 -4.98 9.65
N ARG A 253 -18.21 -5.95 9.09
CA ARG A 253 -18.71 -7.13 9.79
C ARG A 253 -17.62 -7.95 10.46
N PHE A 254 -16.43 -7.99 9.89
CA PHE A 254 -15.28 -8.69 10.46
C PHE A 254 -14.94 -8.17 11.86
N HIS A 255 -15.00 -6.86 12.08
CA HIS A 255 -14.72 -6.24 13.37
C HIS A 255 -15.77 -6.55 14.43
N LEU A 256 -17.04 -6.72 14.05
CA LEU A 256 -18.09 -7.19 14.95
C LEU A 256 -17.85 -8.64 15.39
N VAL A 257 -17.49 -9.54 14.45
CA VAL A 257 -17.10 -10.91 14.79
C VAL A 257 -15.85 -10.95 15.67
N LYS A 258 -14.88 -10.10 15.38
CA LYS A 258 -13.67 -9.96 16.21
C LYS A 258 -14.01 -9.54 17.63
N LYS A 259 -14.89 -8.57 17.83
CA LYS A 259 -15.37 -8.15 19.17
C LYS A 259 -16.09 -9.28 19.90
N ALA A 260 -16.93 -10.03 19.23
CA ALA A 260 -17.57 -11.20 19.82
C ALA A 260 -16.53 -12.27 20.23
N ASN A 261 -15.53 -12.53 19.42
CA ASN A 261 -14.44 -13.44 19.76
C ASN A 261 -13.58 -12.95 20.96
N GLU A 262 -13.28 -11.65 21.00
CA GLU A 262 -12.59 -11.01 22.13
C GLU A 262 -13.40 -11.15 23.42
N MET A 263 -14.72 -10.99 23.35
CA MET A 263 -15.62 -11.19 24.48
C MET A 263 -15.56 -12.64 24.99
N VAL A 264 -15.69 -13.64 24.10
CA VAL A 264 -15.59 -15.07 24.48
C VAL A 264 -14.25 -15.38 25.15
N ASP A 265 -13.14 -14.86 24.63
CA ASP A 265 -11.82 -15.09 25.22
C ASP A 265 -11.65 -14.39 26.58
N THR A 266 -12.27 -13.21 26.74
CA THR A 266 -12.28 -12.48 28.03
C THR A 266 -13.05 -13.24 29.09
N VAL A 267 -14.26 -13.71 28.78
CA VAL A 267 -15.06 -14.53 29.70
C VAL A 267 -14.33 -15.80 30.08
N ARG A 268 -13.80 -16.53 29.09
CA ARG A 268 -13.01 -17.74 29.33
C ARG A 268 -11.84 -17.48 30.30
N ARG A 269 -11.10 -16.39 30.11
CA ARG A 269 -9.97 -16.05 31.00
C ARG A 269 -10.44 -15.70 32.39
N ARG A 270 -11.54 -14.96 32.53
CA ARG A 270 -12.13 -14.61 33.83
C ARG A 270 -12.58 -15.85 34.60
N VAL A 271 -13.33 -16.74 33.94
CA VAL A 271 -13.78 -17.99 34.52
C VAL A 271 -12.58 -18.85 34.95
N THR A 272 -11.60 -19.03 34.06
CA THR A 272 -10.37 -19.78 34.41
C THR A 272 -9.66 -19.20 35.62
N GLN A 273 -9.57 -17.88 35.72
CA GLN A 273 -8.93 -17.23 36.86
C GLN A 273 -9.75 -17.40 38.15
N ALA A 274 -11.08 -17.34 38.06
CA ALA A 274 -11.98 -17.53 39.22
C ALA A 274 -11.92 -18.97 39.76
N GLU A 275 -12.05 -19.96 38.85
CA GLU A 275 -12.11 -21.37 39.23
C GLU A 275 -10.75 -21.97 39.63
N ARG A 276 -9.65 -21.45 39.06
CA ARG A 276 -8.32 -22.03 39.28
C ARG A 276 -7.34 -21.14 40.03
N GLY A 277 -7.73 -19.93 40.41
CA GLY A 277 -6.83 -18.95 41.03
C GLY A 277 -5.63 -18.52 40.20
N ARG A 278 -5.57 -18.94 38.91
CA ARG A 278 -4.42 -18.72 38.03
C ARG A 278 -4.81 -18.66 36.56
N ARG A 279 -3.89 -18.22 35.72
CA ARG A 279 -4.03 -18.30 34.25
C ARG A 279 -4.10 -19.74 33.76
N GLY A 280 -4.87 -19.98 32.69
CA GLY A 280 -5.00 -21.29 32.06
C GLY A 280 -3.68 -21.86 31.55
N ARG A 281 -3.49 -23.17 31.71
CA ARG A 281 -2.32 -23.96 31.29
C ARG A 281 -2.72 -24.97 30.21
N LYS A 282 -1.74 -25.59 29.57
CA LYS A 282 -1.93 -26.59 28.50
C LYS A 282 -2.81 -27.79 28.90
N SER A 283 -2.86 -28.12 30.18
CA SER A 283 -3.67 -29.20 30.75
C SER A 283 -5.11 -28.82 31.02
N ASP A 284 -5.42 -27.53 31.04
CA ASP A 284 -6.75 -27.05 31.41
C ASP A 284 -7.72 -27.14 30.22
N VAL A 285 -8.90 -27.65 30.41
CA VAL A 285 -9.90 -27.92 29.36
C VAL A 285 -10.29 -26.64 28.61
N GLU A 286 -10.53 -25.55 29.33
CA GLU A 286 -10.85 -24.24 28.77
C GLU A 286 -9.70 -23.65 27.95
N TRP A 287 -8.44 -23.95 28.31
CA TRP A 287 -7.28 -23.56 27.51
C TRP A 287 -7.13 -24.41 26.25
N ILE A 288 -7.30 -25.73 26.36
CA ILE A 288 -7.23 -26.67 25.21
C ILE A 288 -8.27 -26.26 24.16
N ASN A 289 -9.49 -25.91 24.59
CA ASN A 289 -10.60 -25.59 23.71
C ASN A 289 -10.66 -24.11 23.26
N ARG A 290 -9.75 -23.24 23.71
CA ARG A 290 -9.77 -21.79 23.40
C ARG A 290 -9.91 -21.46 21.92
N ARG A 291 -9.30 -22.23 21.01
CA ARG A 291 -9.42 -22.01 19.57
C ARG A 291 -10.73 -22.53 18.99
N ARG A 292 -11.28 -23.62 19.58
CA ARG A 292 -12.60 -24.16 19.18
C ARG A 292 -13.71 -23.17 19.54
N LEU A 293 -13.64 -22.55 20.69
CA LEU A 293 -14.60 -21.52 21.13
C LEU A 293 -14.68 -20.31 20.18
N LEU A 294 -13.57 -19.98 19.50
CA LEU A 294 -13.52 -18.88 18.52
C LEU A 294 -13.95 -19.31 17.11
N ARG A 295 -14.06 -20.62 16.83
CA ARG A 295 -14.57 -21.09 15.55
C ARG A 295 -16.07 -20.82 15.43
N ALA A 296 -16.51 -20.63 14.22
CA ALA A 296 -17.91 -20.57 13.85
C ALA A 296 -18.61 -21.92 14.11
N ALA A 297 -19.85 -21.89 14.56
CA ALA A 297 -20.61 -23.11 14.86
C ALA A 297 -20.70 -24.06 13.65
N GLU A 298 -20.89 -23.53 12.45
CA GLU A 298 -20.96 -24.28 11.21
C GLU A 298 -19.66 -24.94 10.77
N ARG A 299 -18.55 -24.57 11.41
CA ARG A 299 -17.22 -25.20 11.19
C ARG A 299 -16.88 -26.27 12.24
N LEU A 300 -17.82 -26.56 13.12
CA LEU A 300 -17.74 -27.64 14.09
C LEU A 300 -18.79 -28.68 13.74
N THR A 301 -18.40 -29.97 13.75
CA THR A 301 -19.39 -31.05 13.65
C THR A 301 -20.23 -31.10 14.91
N ASP A 302 -21.40 -31.76 14.86
CA ASP A 302 -22.27 -31.90 16.03
C ASP A 302 -21.56 -32.61 17.18
N GLU A 303 -20.80 -33.65 16.86
CA GLU A 303 -19.94 -34.36 17.81
C GLU A 303 -18.88 -33.44 18.45
N GLN A 304 -18.22 -32.59 17.63
CA GLN A 304 -17.25 -31.63 18.16
C GLN A 304 -17.89 -30.59 19.07
N ARG A 305 -19.14 -30.18 18.80
CA ARG A 305 -19.89 -29.26 19.68
C ARG A 305 -20.29 -29.94 20.98
N SER A 306 -20.90 -31.13 20.93
CA SER A 306 -21.28 -31.92 22.11
C SER A 306 -20.07 -32.13 23.02
N THR A 307 -18.99 -32.69 22.47
CA THR A 307 -17.74 -32.91 23.19
C THR A 307 -17.16 -31.62 23.79
N LEU A 308 -17.27 -30.48 23.08
CA LEU A 308 -16.81 -29.18 23.59
C LEU A 308 -17.53 -28.78 24.87
N PHE A 309 -18.87 -28.83 24.86
CA PHE A 309 -19.68 -28.41 25.99
C PHE A 309 -19.64 -29.42 27.13
N GLU A 310 -19.68 -30.71 26.86
CA GLU A 310 -19.51 -31.75 27.88
C GLU A 310 -18.19 -31.56 28.65
N LYS A 311 -17.08 -31.32 27.94
CA LYS A 311 -15.77 -31.10 28.58
C LYS A 311 -15.70 -29.78 29.34
N LEU A 312 -16.42 -28.74 28.93
CA LEU A 312 -16.41 -27.45 29.59
C LEU A 312 -17.27 -27.43 30.85
N THR A 313 -18.27 -28.30 30.97
CA THR A 313 -19.24 -28.30 32.11
C THR A 313 -18.53 -28.27 33.47
N ALA A 314 -17.49 -29.07 33.67
CA ALA A 314 -16.74 -29.09 34.91
C ALA A 314 -15.85 -27.84 35.17
N ALA A 315 -15.47 -27.15 34.09
CA ALA A 315 -14.59 -25.97 34.16
C ALA A 315 -15.36 -24.66 34.04
N ASP A 316 -16.68 -24.71 33.80
CA ASP A 316 -17.60 -23.58 33.64
C ASP A 316 -18.88 -23.85 34.42
N PRO A 317 -18.80 -23.95 35.79
CA PRO A 317 -19.92 -24.38 36.60
C PRO A 317 -21.13 -23.45 36.52
N HIS A 318 -20.93 -22.18 36.17
CA HIS A 318 -21.99 -21.19 35.98
C HIS A 318 -22.45 -21.06 34.55
N GLY A 319 -21.81 -21.74 33.60
CA GLY A 319 -22.14 -21.69 32.18
C GLY A 319 -21.77 -20.36 31.47
N ASP A 320 -20.90 -19.56 32.07
CA ASP A 320 -20.53 -18.23 31.53
C ASP A 320 -19.83 -18.33 30.17
N ILE A 321 -18.92 -19.33 30.01
CA ILE A 321 -18.21 -19.56 28.74
C ILE A 321 -19.19 -20.03 27.67
N ALA A 322 -20.13 -20.91 28.05
CA ALA A 322 -21.16 -21.40 27.15
C ALA A 322 -22.08 -20.26 26.71
N ALA A 323 -22.53 -19.42 27.64
CA ALA A 323 -23.34 -18.22 27.35
C ALA A 323 -22.62 -17.25 26.41
N ALA A 324 -21.33 -17.00 26.65
CA ALA A 324 -20.51 -16.15 25.77
C ALA A 324 -20.41 -16.73 24.35
N TRP A 325 -20.23 -18.03 24.20
CA TRP A 325 -20.21 -18.68 22.89
C TRP A 325 -21.57 -18.55 22.17
N ILE A 326 -22.69 -18.77 22.90
CA ILE A 326 -24.05 -18.62 22.33
C ILE A 326 -24.26 -17.17 21.86
N ALA A 327 -23.94 -16.17 22.68
CA ALA A 327 -24.06 -14.76 22.31
C ALA A 327 -23.25 -14.43 21.04
N LYS A 328 -22.03 -14.96 20.92
CA LYS A 328 -21.22 -14.85 19.72
C LYS A 328 -21.90 -15.44 18.48
N GLU A 329 -22.48 -16.65 18.60
CA GLU A 329 -23.14 -17.31 17.46
C GLU A 329 -24.45 -16.61 17.08
N LEU A 330 -25.22 -16.11 18.04
CA LEU A 330 -26.39 -15.30 17.75
C LEU A 330 -26.06 -14.02 16.98
N LEU A 331 -24.98 -13.32 17.37
CA LEU A 331 -24.51 -12.16 16.60
C LEU A 331 -24.05 -12.58 15.19
N ARG A 332 -23.34 -13.69 15.08
CA ARG A 332 -22.92 -14.23 13.76
C ARG A 332 -24.11 -14.57 12.87
N ASP A 333 -25.19 -15.12 13.43
CA ASP A 333 -26.42 -15.41 12.66
C ASP A 333 -27.07 -14.13 12.13
N VAL A 334 -27.05 -13.02 12.89
CA VAL A 334 -27.43 -11.69 12.38
C VAL A 334 -26.59 -11.31 11.17
N LEU A 335 -25.25 -11.38 11.29
CA LEU A 335 -24.32 -10.93 10.25
C LEU A 335 -24.43 -11.80 8.97
N ARG A 336 -24.77 -13.07 9.10
CA ARG A 336 -24.98 -14.01 7.97
C ARG A 336 -26.25 -13.73 7.15
N CYS A 337 -27.14 -12.85 7.59
CA CYS A 337 -28.26 -12.41 6.77
C CYS A 337 -27.79 -11.81 5.43
N THR A 338 -26.58 -11.27 5.34
CA THR A 338 -26.00 -10.82 4.07
C THR A 338 -25.93 -11.92 3.02
N ASP A 339 -25.52 -13.11 3.42
CA ASP A 339 -25.35 -14.25 2.53
C ASP A 339 -26.72 -14.79 2.01
N ARG A 340 -27.82 -14.30 2.59
CA ARG A 340 -29.22 -14.66 2.30
C ARG A 340 -30.03 -13.51 1.69
N GLY A 341 -29.36 -12.48 1.18
CA GLY A 341 -29.99 -11.32 0.55
C GLY A 341 -30.38 -10.18 1.48
N GLY A 342 -29.97 -10.22 2.74
CA GLY A 342 -30.08 -9.07 3.67
C GLY A 342 -31.51 -8.62 3.98
N LEU A 343 -32.48 -9.53 4.06
CA LEU A 343 -33.90 -9.20 4.30
C LEU A 343 -34.09 -8.55 5.67
N ARG A 344 -34.69 -7.36 5.71
CA ARG A 344 -34.84 -6.55 6.92
C ARG A 344 -35.61 -7.25 8.05
N HIS A 345 -36.67 -8.03 7.73
CA HIS A 345 -37.41 -8.75 8.75
C HIS A 345 -36.56 -9.87 9.38
N GLU A 346 -35.78 -10.60 8.59
CA GLU A 346 -34.86 -11.61 9.12
C GLU A 346 -33.79 -11.03 10.01
N ILE A 347 -33.21 -9.89 9.63
CA ILE A 347 -32.22 -9.18 10.43
C ILE A 347 -32.85 -8.78 11.77
N ARG A 348 -34.07 -8.21 11.75
CA ARG A 348 -34.79 -7.79 12.96
C ARG A 348 -35.06 -8.96 13.91
N ASP A 349 -35.53 -10.08 13.38
CA ASP A 349 -35.86 -11.26 14.20
C ASP A 349 -34.61 -11.85 14.86
N ARG A 350 -33.48 -11.91 14.13
CA ARG A 350 -32.23 -12.38 14.70
C ARG A 350 -31.62 -11.39 15.71
N LEU A 351 -31.72 -10.09 15.45
CA LEU A 351 -31.34 -9.05 16.42
C LEU A 351 -32.17 -9.14 17.69
N TYR A 352 -33.47 -9.36 17.57
CA TYR A 352 -34.32 -9.54 18.73
C TYR A 352 -33.88 -10.74 19.56
N ARG A 353 -33.62 -11.89 18.94
CA ARG A 353 -33.08 -13.07 19.65
C ARG A 353 -31.75 -12.79 20.33
N PHE A 354 -30.84 -12.10 19.63
CA PHE A 354 -29.55 -11.71 20.20
C PHE A 354 -29.71 -10.83 21.42
N TYR A 355 -30.49 -9.75 21.35
CA TYR A 355 -30.68 -8.84 22.48
C TYR A 355 -31.45 -9.46 23.64
N THR A 356 -32.49 -10.26 23.37
CA THR A 356 -33.22 -10.99 24.39
C THR A 356 -32.31 -11.93 25.16
N PHE A 357 -31.46 -12.69 24.46
CA PHE A 357 -30.49 -13.55 25.10
C PHE A 357 -29.47 -12.74 25.94
N CYS A 358 -28.91 -11.67 25.38
CA CYS A 358 -27.95 -10.83 26.09
C CYS A 358 -28.55 -10.18 27.36
N ALA A 359 -29.80 -9.75 27.29
CA ALA A 359 -30.51 -9.16 28.42
C ALA A 359 -30.80 -10.17 29.56
N ALA A 360 -31.05 -11.43 29.18
CA ALA A 360 -31.27 -12.50 30.16
C ALA A 360 -29.97 -13.00 30.82
N CYS A 361 -28.80 -12.73 30.21
CA CYS A 361 -27.50 -13.17 30.73
C CYS A 361 -26.96 -12.26 31.81
N ARG A 362 -26.44 -12.86 32.92
CA ARG A 362 -25.76 -12.12 33.99
C ARG A 362 -24.25 -11.91 33.73
N VAL A 363 -23.75 -12.18 32.56
CA VAL A 363 -22.34 -12.07 32.19
C VAL A 363 -22.04 -10.64 31.69
N PRO A 364 -21.25 -9.84 32.42
CA PRO A 364 -21.04 -8.41 32.12
C PRO A 364 -20.45 -8.16 30.74
N GLU A 365 -19.59 -9.06 30.27
CA GLU A 365 -18.94 -8.96 28.96
C GLU A 365 -19.94 -9.11 27.82
N ILE A 366 -20.97 -9.93 27.99
CA ILE A 366 -22.08 -10.09 27.03
C ILE A 366 -22.88 -8.79 26.93
N GLY A 367 -23.19 -8.17 28.10
CA GLY A 367 -23.85 -6.87 28.14
C GLY A 367 -23.05 -5.78 27.41
N LYS A 368 -21.73 -5.72 27.62
CA LYS A 368 -20.83 -4.79 26.88
C LYS A 368 -20.86 -5.03 25.37
N LEU A 369 -20.88 -6.29 24.93
CA LEU A 369 -21.02 -6.61 23.51
C LEU A 369 -22.36 -6.11 22.97
N ALA A 370 -23.48 -6.36 23.67
CA ALA A 370 -24.79 -5.90 23.27
C ALA A 370 -24.86 -4.37 23.14
N THR A 371 -24.29 -3.62 24.11
CA THR A 371 -24.19 -2.17 24.06
C THR A 371 -23.38 -1.70 22.84
N THR A 372 -22.27 -2.38 22.56
CA THR A 372 -21.45 -2.07 21.37
C THR A 372 -22.23 -2.31 20.08
N VAL A 373 -22.91 -3.44 19.95
CA VAL A 373 -23.74 -3.77 18.77
C VAL A 373 -24.87 -2.75 18.62
N SER A 374 -25.52 -2.35 19.72
CA SER A 374 -26.57 -1.33 19.71
C SER A 374 -26.09 0.02 19.20
N ALA A 375 -24.92 0.46 19.67
CA ALA A 375 -24.32 1.73 19.23
C ALA A 375 -23.99 1.75 17.73
N TRP A 376 -23.68 0.60 17.14
CA TRP A 376 -23.31 0.46 15.74
C TRP A 376 -24.41 -0.22 14.91
N GLN A 377 -25.65 -0.35 15.43
CA GLN A 377 -26.72 -1.12 14.79
C GLN A 377 -27.09 -0.60 13.41
N GLY A 378 -27.24 0.72 13.23
CA GLY A 378 -27.56 1.33 11.95
C GLY A 378 -26.52 1.00 10.85
N PRO A 379 -25.24 1.36 11.07
CA PRO A 379 -24.14 1.01 10.15
C PRO A 379 -23.98 -0.50 9.92
N MET A 380 -24.26 -1.35 10.92
CA MET A 380 -24.23 -2.80 10.78
C MET A 380 -25.36 -3.31 9.88
N ILE A 381 -26.59 -2.84 10.08
CA ILE A 381 -27.74 -3.22 9.22
C ILE A 381 -27.47 -2.80 7.78
N LEU A 382 -26.93 -1.61 7.58
CA LEU A 382 -26.57 -1.12 6.25
C LEU A 382 -25.51 -2.02 5.59
N ALA A 383 -24.47 -2.42 6.33
CA ALA A 383 -23.48 -3.38 5.84
C ALA A 383 -24.10 -4.72 5.41
N ILE A 384 -25.10 -5.19 6.16
CA ILE A 384 -25.80 -6.46 5.86
C ILE A 384 -26.68 -6.31 4.63
N THR A 385 -27.43 -5.23 4.50
CA THR A 385 -28.39 -5.02 3.40
C THR A 385 -27.75 -4.66 2.08
N THR A 386 -26.62 -3.93 2.12
CA THR A 386 -25.87 -3.52 0.91
C THR A 386 -24.78 -4.51 0.50
N GLY A 387 -24.34 -5.38 1.41
CA GLY A 387 -23.18 -6.26 1.21
C GLY A 387 -21.83 -5.53 1.24
N LEU A 388 -21.81 -4.21 1.47
CA LEU A 388 -20.59 -3.44 1.54
C LEU A 388 -19.73 -3.83 2.75
N SER A 389 -18.42 -3.83 2.58
CA SER A 389 -17.46 -4.13 3.63
C SER A 389 -16.15 -3.38 3.41
N ASN A 390 -15.32 -3.27 4.45
CA ASN A 390 -13.99 -2.68 4.38
C ASN A 390 -12.88 -3.69 4.01
N ALA A 391 -13.24 -4.89 3.54
CA ALA A 391 -12.30 -5.98 3.25
C ALA A 391 -11.22 -5.59 2.22
N ARG A 392 -11.55 -4.70 1.27
CA ARG A 392 -10.59 -4.20 0.28
C ARG A 392 -9.51 -3.34 0.93
N SER A 393 -9.85 -2.52 1.92
CA SER A 393 -8.88 -1.75 2.73
C SER A 393 -7.93 -2.67 3.48
N GLU A 394 -8.43 -3.77 4.08
CA GLU A 394 -7.57 -4.79 4.70
C GLU A 394 -6.61 -5.42 3.68
N GLY A 395 -7.05 -5.65 2.45
CA GLY A 395 -6.22 -6.11 1.34
C GLY A 395 -5.06 -5.14 1.07
N TYR A 396 -5.35 -3.85 0.98
CA TYR A 396 -4.34 -2.82 0.79
C TYR A 396 -3.40 -2.69 1.99
N ASN A 397 -3.87 -2.87 3.21
CA ASN A 397 -3.04 -2.89 4.41
C ASN A 397 -1.99 -4.01 4.38
N ARG A 398 -2.28 -5.13 3.72
CA ARG A 398 -1.28 -6.20 3.47
C ARG A 398 -0.19 -5.72 2.50
N ILE A 399 -0.57 -4.98 1.44
CA ILE A 399 0.38 -4.39 0.50
C ILE A 399 1.26 -3.35 1.20
N VAL A 400 0.68 -2.48 2.05
CA VAL A 400 1.43 -1.51 2.88
C VAL A 400 2.52 -2.21 3.69
N LYS A 401 2.15 -3.27 4.39
CA LYS A 401 3.10 -4.07 5.20
C LYS A 401 4.15 -4.77 4.34
N HIS A 402 3.76 -5.27 3.17
CA HIS A 402 4.66 -5.93 2.23
C HIS A 402 5.72 -4.96 1.69
N VAL A 403 5.30 -3.80 1.21
CA VAL A 403 6.20 -2.73 0.75
C VAL A 403 7.20 -2.32 1.84
N GLY A 404 6.75 -2.22 3.09
CA GLY A 404 7.63 -1.95 4.23
C GLY A 404 8.70 -3.03 4.45
N ARG A 405 8.35 -4.30 4.26
CA ARG A 405 9.29 -5.43 4.40
C ARG A 405 10.31 -5.47 3.28
N ILE A 406 9.89 -5.34 2.02
CA ILE A 406 10.78 -5.34 0.85
C ILE A 406 11.80 -4.21 0.93
N ALA A 407 11.37 -3.04 1.41
CA ALA A 407 12.24 -1.89 1.55
C ALA A 407 13.17 -1.95 2.77
N PHE A 408 13.05 -2.98 3.62
CA PHE A 408 13.72 -3.06 4.93
C PHE A 408 13.42 -1.86 5.83
N GLY A 409 12.21 -1.29 5.69
CA GLY A 409 11.75 -0.08 6.38
C GLY A 409 12.02 1.21 5.61
N PHE A 410 11.48 2.30 6.15
CA PHE A 410 11.63 3.64 5.58
C PHE A 410 12.04 4.63 6.68
N ARG A 411 13.00 5.47 6.37
CA ARG A 411 13.37 6.60 7.23
C ARG A 411 12.35 7.75 7.10
N THR A 412 11.94 8.03 5.87
CA THR A 412 11.06 9.13 5.50
C THR A 412 9.65 8.61 5.22
N PRO A 413 8.62 9.10 5.92
CA PRO A 413 7.23 8.68 5.71
C PRO A 413 6.73 8.88 4.28
N GLU A 414 7.10 9.99 3.65
CA GLU A 414 6.71 10.34 2.28
C GLU A 414 7.21 9.29 1.28
N ASN A 415 8.43 8.79 1.45
CA ASN A 415 8.97 7.72 0.61
C ASN A 415 8.21 6.41 0.78
N GLN A 416 7.75 6.11 1.99
CA GLN A 416 6.88 4.97 2.24
C GLN A 416 5.54 5.14 1.53
N ARG A 417 4.84 6.27 1.74
CA ARG A 417 3.54 6.57 1.13
C ARG A 417 3.61 6.53 -0.39
N ARG A 418 4.65 7.11 -0.98
CA ARG A 418 4.92 7.08 -2.43
C ARG A 418 4.97 5.65 -2.96
N ARG A 419 5.80 4.79 -2.35
CA ARG A 419 5.92 3.40 -2.78
C ARG A 419 4.67 2.58 -2.51
N VAL A 420 4.01 2.80 -1.39
CA VAL A 420 2.74 2.15 -1.04
C VAL A 420 1.66 2.54 -2.04
N ARG A 421 1.49 3.84 -2.30
CA ARG A 421 0.47 4.33 -3.24
C ARG A 421 0.74 3.79 -4.65
N TRP A 422 2.01 3.76 -5.08
CA TRP A 422 2.38 3.12 -6.34
C TRP A 422 1.95 1.66 -6.42
N ALA A 423 2.25 0.87 -5.40
CA ALA A 423 1.90 -0.55 -5.36
C ALA A 423 0.38 -0.78 -5.31
N CYS A 424 -0.34 0.03 -4.55
CA CYS A 424 -1.80 -0.07 -4.38
C CYS A 424 -2.61 0.41 -5.60
N THR A 425 -2.02 1.27 -6.45
CA THR A 425 -2.65 1.78 -7.70
C THR A 425 -2.12 1.10 -8.97
N ARG A 426 -1.31 0.05 -8.82
CA ARG A 426 -0.69 -0.68 -9.93
C ARG A 426 -1.71 -1.21 -10.95
N ARG A 427 -2.86 -1.66 -10.47
CA ARG A 427 -3.92 -2.23 -11.32
C ARG A 427 -4.53 -1.16 -12.23
N SER A 428 -4.93 -0.01 -11.68
CA SER A 428 -5.52 1.09 -12.45
C SER A 428 -4.55 1.66 -13.48
N ARG A 429 -3.26 1.76 -13.15
CA ARG A 429 -2.23 2.24 -14.08
C ARG A 429 -1.93 1.28 -15.23
N ARG A 430 -2.14 -0.04 -15.05
CA ARG A 430 -1.98 -1.03 -16.13
C ARG A 430 -3.14 -1.04 -17.13
N VAL A 431 -4.30 -0.57 -16.72
CA VAL A 431 -5.49 -0.47 -17.59
C VAL A 431 -5.42 0.80 -18.46
N ALA A 432 -4.72 1.84 -18.01
CA ALA A 432 -4.44 2.99 -18.86
C ALA A 432 -3.49 2.55 -20.00
N PRO A 433 -3.84 2.78 -21.28
CA PRO A 433 -2.99 2.37 -22.37
C PRO A 433 -1.62 3.02 -22.20
N SER A 434 -0.58 2.20 -22.16
CA SER A 434 0.80 2.67 -22.11
C SER A 434 1.05 3.50 -23.37
N ARG A 435 1.10 4.83 -23.25
CA ARG A 435 1.50 5.75 -24.32
C ARG A 435 3.00 5.67 -24.62
N HIS A 436 3.60 4.53 -24.37
CA HIS A 436 4.91 4.18 -24.88
C HIS A 436 4.72 3.10 -25.96
N GLN A 437 4.11 3.52 -27.07
CA GLN A 437 4.41 2.88 -28.33
C GLN A 437 5.90 3.12 -28.56
N TYR A 438 6.69 2.06 -28.40
CA TYR A 438 7.98 2.00 -29.06
C TYR A 438 7.67 2.09 -30.56
N HIS A 439 7.95 3.22 -31.17
CA HIS A 439 7.99 3.29 -32.63
C HIS A 439 9.11 2.35 -33.06
N CYS A 440 8.71 1.23 -33.68
CA CYS A 440 9.60 0.38 -34.45
C CYS A 440 10.20 1.16 -35.64
#